data_6b2d703a4dfa8ab6e15b8ae938ca2b6f
#
_entry.id   6b2d703a4dfa8ab6e15b8ae938ca2b6f
#
_cell.length_a   1.000
_cell.length_b   1.000
_cell.length_c   1.000
_cell.angle_alpha   90.00
_cell.angle_beta   90.00
_cell.angle_gamma   90.00
#
_symmetry.space_group_name_H-M   'P 1'
#
loop_
_entity.id
_entity.type
_entity.pdbx_description
1 polymer ?
#
loop_
_entity_poly.entity_id
_entity_poly.type
_entity_poly.pdbx_seq_one_letter_code
_entity_poly.pdbx_strand_id
1 'polypeptide(L)'
;NDDDLTYAKIRLDEDSLAQGLAHIDAFTESLPRSIVLASAWDMTRDGELAASRFLKAALPALGVEEHSSVIQGLLGRVATCLSGFLPPAVRHDLAQETADQLLTLVRAAQAGSDKQLQLVRALAAHAVTGEQLDVVTGLLEGSAVLDGLDVDQDLRWDLLTALVAADR
;
A
#
# COMPACT_ATOMS: atom_id res chain seq x y z
N ASN A 1 -10.67 18.98 -12.24
CA ASN A 1 -10.23 19.82 -11.14
C ASN A 1 -8.96 20.57 -11.57
N ASP A 2 -9.05 21.90 -11.62
CA ASP A 2 -7.99 22.77 -12.11
C ASP A 2 -6.93 22.93 -11.00
N ASP A 3 -5.80 22.22 -11.11
CA ASP A 3 -4.69 22.17 -10.15
C ASP A 3 -5.12 21.98 -8.67
N ASP A 4 -6.22 21.26 -8.45
CA ASP A 4 -6.83 21.02 -7.14
C ASP A 4 -7.27 22.28 -6.36
N LEU A 5 -7.58 23.33 -7.07
CA LEU A 5 -8.01 24.62 -6.47
C LEU A 5 -9.44 24.58 -5.92
N THR A 6 -10.21 23.53 -6.23
CA THR A 6 -11.60 23.40 -5.81
C THR A 6 -11.75 22.32 -4.74
N TYR A 7 -12.28 22.69 -3.58
CA TYR A 7 -12.67 21.70 -2.56
C TYR A 7 -13.97 21.00 -3.01
N ALA A 8 -13.84 19.83 -3.60
CA ALA A 8 -14.95 19.07 -4.13
C ALA A 8 -14.71 17.57 -4.02
N LYS A 9 -15.81 16.81 -3.83
CA LYS A 9 -15.80 15.36 -3.99
C LYS A 9 -15.91 15.04 -5.48
N ILE A 10 -14.83 14.49 -6.05
CA ILE A 10 -14.74 14.22 -7.48
C ILE A 10 -15.33 12.85 -7.78
N ARG A 11 -16.14 12.78 -8.83
CA ARG A 11 -16.60 11.55 -9.47
C ARG A 11 -16.11 11.52 -10.90
N LEU A 12 -15.31 10.54 -11.22
CA LEU A 12 -14.90 10.28 -12.61
C LEU A 12 -16.00 9.48 -13.31
N ASP A 13 -16.20 9.73 -14.60
CA ASP A 13 -16.99 8.84 -15.43
C ASP A 13 -16.28 7.48 -15.57
N GLU A 14 -17.02 6.47 -16.07
CA GLU A 14 -16.54 5.09 -16.08
C GLU A 14 -15.27 4.92 -16.94
N ASP A 15 -15.20 5.57 -18.09
CA ASP A 15 -14.05 5.47 -19.00
C ASP A 15 -12.83 6.19 -18.41
N SER A 16 -13.00 7.40 -17.90
CA SER A 16 -11.93 8.16 -17.23
C SER A 16 -11.40 7.43 -16.00
N LEU A 17 -12.28 6.83 -15.19
CA LEU A 17 -11.89 6.03 -14.04
C LEU A 17 -11.12 4.78 -14.47
N ALA A 18 -11.62 4.04 -15.45
CA ALA A 18 -10.99 2.82 -15.93
C ALA A 18 -9.59 3.09 -16.50
N GLN A 19 -9.44 4.11 -17.35
CA GLN A 19 -8.16 4.51 -17.93
C GLN A 19 -7.22 5.05 -16.86
N GLY A 20 -7.71 5.92 -15.97
CA GLY A 20 -6.91 6.51 -14.90
C GLY A 20 -6.34 5.44 -13.93
N LEU A 21 -7.12 4.42 -13.59
CA LEU A 21 -6.67 3.33 -12.72
C LEU A 21 -5.76 2.34 -13.45
N ALA A 22 -6.03 2.05 -14.74
CA ALA A 22 -5.21 1.12 -15.53
C ALA A 22 -3.80 1.65 -15.80
N HIS A 23 -3.62 2.97 -15.83
CA HIS A 23 -2.37 3.64 -16.15
C HIS A 23 -1.92 4.58 -15.02
N ILE A 24 -2.22 4.23 -13.79
CA ILE A 24 -1.96 5.09 -12.63
C ILE A 24 -0.47 5.39 -12.42
N ASP A 25 0.38 4.44 -12.74
CA ASP A 25 1.84 4.54 -12.69
C ASP A 25 2.46 5.35 -13.84
N ALA A 26 1.69 5.60 -14.91
CA ALA A 26 2.13 6.45 -16.03
C ALA A 26 1.99 7.95 -15.75
N PHE A 27 1.26 8.34 -14.69
CA PHE A 27 1.24 9.74 -14.27
C PHE A 27 2.59 10.15 -13.70
N THR A 28 3.29 11.05 -14.36
CA THR A 28 4.60 11.56 -13.92
C THR A 28 4.50 12.43 -12.67
N GLU A 29 3.41 13.21 -12.58
CA GLU A 29 3.17 14.12 -11.46
C GLU A 29 2.35 13.45 -10.36
N SER A 30 2.71 13.71 -9.10
CA SER A 30 2.01 13.16 -7.94
C SER A 30 0.58 13.70 -7.78
N LEU A 31 0.35 15.00 -8.07
CA LEU A 31 -0.96 15.62 -7.87
C LEU A 31 -2.06 14.99 -8.75
N PRO A 32 -1.93 14.88 -10.09
CA PRO A 32 -2.94 14.20 -10.91
C PRO A 32 -3.18 12.76 -10.47
N ARG A 33 -2.12 12.01 -10.17
CA ARG A 33 -2.20 10.64 -9.63
C ARG A 33 -3.01 10.59 -8.34
N SER A 34 -2.71 11.49 -7.40
CA SER A 34 -3.41 11.59 -6.12
C SER A 34 -4.89 11.93 -6.28
N ILE A 35 -5.26 12.79 -7.24
CA ILE A 35 -6.65 13.16 -7.53
C ILE A 35 -7.44 11.95 -8.03
N VAL A 36 -6.88 11.18 -8.98
CA VAL A 36 -7.50 9.94 -9.49
C VAL A 36 -7.69 8.94 -8.36
N LEU A 37 -6.67 8.71 -7.54
CA LEU A 37 -6.72 7.78 -6.40
C LEU A 37 -7.68 8.25 -5.31
N ALA A 38 -7.77 9.56 -5.05
CA ALA A 38 -8.72 10.11 -4.09
C ALA A 38 -10.16 9.94 -4.56
N SER A 39 -10.43 10.20 -5.85
CA SER A 39 -11.74 9.94 -6.45
C SER A 39 -12.12 8.45 -6.37
N ALA A 40 -11.21 7.56 -6.74
CA ALA A 40 -11.42 6.12 -6.66
C ALA A 40 -11.64 5.64 -5.21
N TRP A 41 -10.91 6.21 -4.24
CA TRP A 41 -11.09 5.92 -2.83
C TRP A 41 -12.46 6.35 -2.32
N ASP A 42 -12.92 7.55 -2.67
CA ASP A 42 -14.24 8.02 -2.31
C ASP A 42 -15.34 7.13 -2.90
N MET A 43 -15.21 6.72 -4.15
CA MET A 43 -16.13 5.77 -4.79
C MET A 43 -16.09 4.39 -4.11
N THR A 44 -14.92 3.95 -3.64
CA THR A 44 -14.79 2.69 -2.88
C THR A 44 -15.52 2.77 -1.54
N ARG A 45 -15.36 3.87 -0.81
CA ARG A 45 -16.07 4.11 0.47
C ARG A 45 -17.58 4.20 0.31
N ASP A 46 -18.05 4.73 -0.80
CA ASP A 46 -19.47 4.87 -1.12
C ASP A 46 -20.08 3.57 -1.70
N GLY A 47 -19.26 2.51 -1.91
CA GLY A 47 -19.71 1.25 -2.47
C GLY A 47 -19.92 1.27 -4.00
N GLU A 48 -19.45 2.30 -4.68
CA GLU A 48 -19.54 2.47 -6.14
C GLU A 48 -18.39 1.81 -6.89
N LEU A 49 -17.24 1.61 -6.21
CA LEU A 49 -16.06 0.93 -6.75
C LEU A 49 -15.68 -0.24 -5.86
N ALA A 50 -15.46 -1.42 -6.45
CA ALA A 50 -14.97 -2.57 -5.70
C ALA A 50 -13.58 -2.30 -5.11
N ALA A 51 -13.38 -2.62 -3.81
CA ALA A 51 -12.11 -2.44 -3.12
C ALA A 51 -10.94 -3.19 -3.80
N SER A 52 -11.21 -4.32 -4.43
CA SER A 52 -10.22 -5.06 -5.23
C SER A 52 -9.70 -4.26 -6.43
N ARG A 53 -10.56 -3.44 -7.07
CA ARG A 53 -10.11 -2.54 -8.17
C ARG A 53 -9.24 -1.40 -7.63
N PHE A 54 -9.59 -0.86 -6.46
CA PHE A 54 -8.76 0.15 -5.80
C PHE A 54 -7.38 -0.41 -5.44
N LEU A 55 -7.29 -1.60 -4.82
CA LEU A 55 -6.03 -2.24 -4.47
C LEU A 55 -5.12 -2.43 -5.70
N LYS A 56 -5.68 -2.91 -6.83
CA LYS A 56 -4.93 -3.10 -8.08
C LYS A 56 -4.31 -1.83 -8.65
N ALA A 57 -4.88 -0.66 -8.35
CA ALA A 57 -4.30 0.63 -8.76
C ALA A 57 -3.37 1.21 -7.67
N ALA A 58 -3.71 1.02 -6.40
CA ALA A 58 -2.94 1.57 -5.28
C ALA A 58 -1.50 1.02 -5.22
N LEU A 59 -1.31 -0.27 -5.48
CA LEU A 59 -0.01 -0.92 -5.39
C LEU A 59 0.99 -0.44 -6.47
N PRO A 60 0.64 -0.38 -7.78
CA PRO A 60 1.51 0.25 -8.77
C PRO A 60 1.80 1.74 -8.48
N ALA A 61 0.79 2.47 -7.99
CA ALA A 61 0.97 3.87 -7.62
C ALA A 61 2.01 4.05 -6.50
N LEU A 62 2.03 3.16 -5.50
CA LEU A 62 3.07 3.15 -4.46
C LEU A 62 4.47 2.96 -5.05
N GLY A 63 4.60 2.21 -6.15
CA GLY A 63 5.88 2.01 -6.83
C GLY A 63 6.52 3.31 -7.32
N VAL A 64 5.71 4.22 -7.87
CA VAL A 64 6.15 5.47 -8.50
C VAL A 64 5.97 6.72 -7.61
N GLU A 65 5.32 6.60 -6.46
CA GLU A 65 5.11 7.72 -5.54
C GLU A 65 6.35 7.93 -4.66
N GLU A 66 6.72 9.21 -4.46
CA GLU A 66 7.88 9.60 -3.65
C GLU A 66 7.51 10.53 -2.48
N HIS A 67 6.29 11.08 -2.48
CA HIS A 67 5.83 11.94 -1.37
C HIS A 67 5.39 11.10 -0.18
N SER A 68 6.11 11.21 0.92
CA SER A 68 5.92 10.44 2.17
C SER A 68 4.48 10.46 2.69
N SER A 69 3.84 11.63 2.72
CA SER A 69 2.45 11.76 3.18
C SER A 69 1.43 11.09 2.25
N VAL A 70 1.69 11.08 0.95
CA VAL A 70 0.84 10.39 -0.03
C VAL A 70 1.00 8.88 0.12
N ILE A 71 2.24 8.39 0.27
CA ILE A 71 2.55 6.97 0.53
C ILE A 71 1.83 6.50 1.79
N GLN A 72 1.98 7.23 2.90
CA GLN A 72 1.32 6.90 4.17
C GLN A 72 -0.21 6.83 4.02
N GLY A 73 -0.80 7.83 3.38
CA GLY A 73 -2.24 7.86 3.15
C GLY A 73 -2.73 6.70 2.28
N LEU A 74 -1.95 6.34 1.26
CA LEU A 74 -2.29 5.25 0.34
C LEU A 74 -2.17 3.88 1.04
N LEU A 75 -1.12 3.65 1.82
CA LEU A 75 -0.96 2.45 2.65
C LEU A 75 -2.10 2.30 3.67
N GLY A 76 -2.54 3.39 4.30
CA GLY A 76 -3.70 3.37 5.19
C GLY A 76 -5.00 2.96 4.49
N ARG A 77 -5.20 3.39 3.23
CA ARG A 77 -6.34 2.98 2.41
C ARG A 77 -6.27 1.50 2.02
N VAL A 78 -5.07 1.01 1.67
CA VAL A 78 -4.80 -0.42 1.41
C VAL A 78 -5.18 -1.25 2.64
N ALA A 79 -4.69 -0.88 3.83
CA ALA A 79 -5.03 -1.55 5.08
C ALA A 79 -6.55 -1.57 5.35
N THR A 80 -7.24 -0.46 5.11
CA THR A 80 -8.69 -0.36 5.27
C THR A 80 -9.43 -1.29 4.30
N CYS A 81 -8.99 -1.39 3.05
CA CYS A 81 -9.56 -2.33 2.09
C CYS A 81 -9.44 -3.78 2.58
N LEU A 82 -8.22 -4.18 2.99
CA LEU A 82 -7.94 -5.55 3.43
C LEU A 82 -8.73 -5.92 4.69
N SER A 83 -8.85 -5.00 5.64
CA SER A 83 -9.52 -5.28 6.93
C SER A 83 -11.04 -5.27 6.85
N GLY A 84 -11.65 -4.39 6.04
CA GLY A 84 -13.07 -4.12 6.11
C GLY A 84 -13.88 -4.16 4.82
N PHE A 85 -13.26 -3.92 3.65
CA PHE A 85 -14.02 -3.68 2.40
C PHE A 85 -13.99 -4.86 1.42
N LEU A 86 -13.20 -5.89 1.70
CA LEU A 86 -13.15 -7.09 0.87
C LEU A 86 -14.16 -8.14 1.35
N PRO A 87 -14.90 -8.78 0.42
CA PRO A 87 -15.70 -9.95 0.74
C PRO A 87 -14.84 -11.06 1.36
N PRO A 88 -15.34 -11.81 2.36
CA PRO A 88 -14.58 -12.90 3.01
C PRO A 88 -13.98 -13.91 2.02
N ALA A 89 -14.71 -14.22 0.94
CA ALA A 89 -14.31 -15.23 -0.04
C ALA A 89 -13.03 -14.90 -0.81
N VAL A 90 -12.68 -13.63 -0.96
CA VAL A 90 -11.49 -13.18 -1.73
C VAL A 90 -10.45 -12.48 -0.85
N ARG A 91 -10.76 -12.29 0.42
CA ARG A 91 -9.90 -11.50 1.32
C ARG A 91 -8.52 -12.13 1.50
N HIS A 92 -8.47 -13.44 1.72
CA HIS A 92 -7.21 -14.14 1.94
C HIS A 92 -6.28 -14.04 0.72
N ASP A 93 -6.79 -14.34 -0.47
CA ASP A 93 -6.01 -14.33 -1.71
C ASP A 93 -5.50 -12.92 -2.03
N LEU A 94 -6.37 -11.91 -1.88
CA LEU A 94 -5.99 -10.51 -2.12
C LEU A 94 -5.03 -9.97 -1.03
N ALA A 95 -5.12 -10.45 0.21
CA ALA A 95 -4.14 -10.10 1.24
C ALA A 95 -2.77 -10.69 0.91
N GLN A 96 -2.72 -11.96 0.47
CA GLN A 96 -1.47 -12.58 0.03
C GLN A 96 -0.87 -11.85 -1.17
N GLU A 97 -1.66 -11.60 -2.23
CA GLU A 97 -1.21 -10.86 -3.41
C GLU A 97 -0.69 -9.45 -3.04
N THR A 98 -1.38 -8.76 -2.15
CA THR A 98 -0.96 -7.44 -1.66
C THR A 98 0.37 -7.50 -0.93
N ALA A 99 0.55 -8.46 -0.05
CA ALA A 99 1.80 -8.63 0.71
C ALA A 99 2.97 -9.02 -0.20
N ASP A 100 2.76 -9.85 -1.23
CA ASP A 100 3.77 -10.19 -2.24
C ASP A 100 4.22 -8.94 -3.02
N GLN A 101 3.28 -8.08 -3.39
CA GLN A 101 3.59 -6.82 -4.06
C GLN A 101 4.29 -5.84 -3.11
N LEU A 102 3.87 -5.74 -1.85
CA LEU A 102 4.58 -4.94 -0.84
C LEU A 102 6.02 -5.42 -0.65
N LEU A 103 6.26 -6.72 -0.59
CA LEU A 103 7.62 -7.28 -0.51
C LEU A 103 8.47 -6.90 -1.73
N THR A 104 7.87 -6.92 -2.92
CA THR A 104 8.54 -6.48 -4.15
C THR A 104 8.90 -4.99 -4.08
N LEU A 105 7.99 -4.15 -3.61
CA LEU A 105 8.21 -2.71 -3.42
C LEU A 105 9.27 -2.41 -2.35
N VAL A 106 9.28 -3.16 -1.25
CA VAL A 106 10.32 -3.05 -0.21
C VAL A 106 11.71 -3.31 -0.80
N ARG A 107 11.85 -4.35 -1.63
CA ARG A 107 13.14 -4.70 -2.27
C ARG A 107 13.58 -3.68 -3.32
N ALA A 108 12.64 -2.97 -3.94
CA ALA A 108 12.91 -1.95 -4.96
C ALA A 108 13.09 -0.53 -4.40
N ALA A 109 12.70 -0.29 -3.14
CA ALA A 109 12.76 1.01 -2.53
C ALA A 109 14.21 1.49 -2.34
N GLN A 110 14.42 2.80 -2.46
CA GLN A 110 15.73 3.40 -2.19
C GLN A 110 16.18 3.09 -0.75
N ALA A 111 17.40 2.61 -0.62
CA ALA A 111 18.01 2.28 0.67
C ALA A 111 17.96 3.47 1.65
N GLY A 112 17.49 3.24 2.86
CA GLY A 112 17.39 4.25 3.92
C GLY A 112 16.33 5.33 3.70
N SER A 113 15.46 5.18 2.68
CA SER A 113 14.38 6.14 2.44
C SER A 113 13.23 5.93 3.44
N ASP A 114 12.50 7.01 3.70
CA ASP A 114 11.25 6.96 4.46
C ASP A 114 10.21 6.04 3.78
N LYS A 115 10.19 6.00 2.45
CA LYS A 115 9.38 5.06 1.67
C LYS A 115 9.71 3.61 2.02
N GLN A 116 11.00 3.25 2.10
CA GLN A 116 11.42 1.90 2.48
C GLN A 116 10.89 1.53 3.86
N LEU A 117 11.03 2.40 4.86
CA LEU A 117 10.53 2.19 6.21
C LEU A 117 9.01 2.00 6.25
N GLN A 118 8.26 2.85 5.55
CA GLN A 118 6.80 2.76 5.47
C GLN A 118 6.34 1.46 4.81
N LEU A 119 7.00 1.04 3.72
CA LEU A 119 6.71 -0.22 3.03
C LEU A 119 7.03 -1.45 3.88
N VAL A 120 8.13 -1.42 4.67
CA VAL A 120 8.47 -2.51 5.60
C VAL A 120 7.41 -2.64 6.69
N ARG A 121 6.95 -1.54 7.28
CA ARG A 121 5.85 -1.55 8.26
C ARG A 121 4.56 -2.11 7.67
N ALA A 122 4.23 -1.70 6.44
CA ALA A 122 3.05 -2.21 5.74
C ALA A 122 3.17 -3.69 5.40
N LEU A 123 4.34 -4.15 4.94
CA LEU A 123 4.60 -5.58 4.71
C LEU A 123 4.42 -6.37 6.00
N ALA A 124 5.02 -5.95 7.11
CA ALA A 124 4.89 -6.62 8.40
C ALA A 124 3.42 -6.74 8.83
N ALA A 125 2.65 -5.65 8.73
CA ALA A 125 1.24 -5.63 9.11
C ALA A 125 0.34 -6.52 8.25
N HIS A 126 0.77 -6.91 7.04
CA HIS A 126 -0.04 -7.66 6.07
C HIS A 126 0.59 -8.98 5.62
N ALA A 127 1.73 -9.38 6.18
CA ALA A 127 2.37 -10.66 5.89
C ALA A 127 1.48 -11.83 6.34
N VAL A 128 1.23 -12.78 5.41
CA VAL A 128 0.36 -13.94 5.66
C VAL A 128 1.01 -15.27 5.26
N THR A 129 2.01 -15.27 4.37
CA THR A 129 2.72 -16.49 3.95
C THR A 129 3.98 -16.74 4.75
N GLY A 130 4.46 -18.00 4.75
CA GLY A 130 5.70 -18.37 5.43
C GLY A 130 6.90 -17.53 4.93
N GLU A 131 7.04 -17.33 3.62
CA GLU A 131 8.12 -16.54 3.03
C GLU A 131 8.09 -15.08 3.49
N GLN A 132 6.91 -14.45 3.50
CA GLN A 132 6.76 -13.06 3.96
C GLN A 132 7.10 -12.94 5.45
N LEU A 133 6.60 -13.86 6.27
CA LEU A 133 6.87 -13.90 7.70
C LEU A 133 8.34 -14.22 8.02
N ASP A 134 9.00 -15.03 7.19
CA ASP A 134 10.44 -15.31 7.33
C ASP A 134 11.28 -14.04 7.08
N VAL A 135 10.87 -13.19 6.13
CA VAL A 135 11.50 -11.87 5.94
C VAL A 135 11.31 -10.98 7.17
N VAL A 136 10.08 -10.91 7.71
CA VAL A 136 9.78 -10.11 8.92
C VAL A 136 10.58 -10.62 10.12
N THR A 137 10.66 -11.95 10.30
CA THR A 137 11.46 -12.59 11.35
C THR A 137 12.94 -12.25 11.18
N GLY A 138 13.47 -12.40 9.96
CA GLY A 138 14.86 -12.11 9.67
C GLY A 138 15.26 -10.67 9.94
N LEU A 139 14.38 -9.70 9.65
CA LEU A 139 14.59 -8.29 9.98
C LEU A 139 14.62 -8.06 11.50
N LEU A 140 13.70 -8.69 12.25
CA LEU A 140 13.64 -8.57 13.71
C LEU A 140 14.88 -9.16 14.39
N GLU A 141 15.36 -10.32 13.91
CA GLU A 141 16.50 -11.04 14.46
C GLU A 141 17.85 -10.52 13.94
N GLY A 142 17.86 -9.72 12.88
CA GLY A 142 19.06 -9.22 12.22
C GLY A 142 19.71 -10.24 11.29
N SER A 143 19.04 -11.35 10.97
CA SER A 143 19.52 -12.36 9.99
C SER A 143 19.21 -11.96 8.55
N ALA A 144 18.21 -11.10 8.32
CA ALA A 144 17.97 -10.40 7.06
C ALA A 144 18.29 -8.92 7.25
N VAL A 145 18.94 -8.33 6.24
CA VAL A 145 19.32 -6.91 6.24
C VAL A 145 18.79 -6.27 4.96
N LEU A 146 18.15 -5.12 5.11
CA LEU A 146 17.85 -4.22 4.00
C LEU A 146 18.80 -3.03 4.10
N ASP A 147 19.52 -2.75 3.03
CA ASP A 147 20.50 -1.67 2.99
C ASP A 147 19.86 -0.35 3.43
N GLY A 148 20.53 0.36 4.34
CA GLY A 148 20.10 1.65 4.85
C GLY A 148 18.90 1.63 5.81
N LEU A 149 18.23 0.50 6.03
CA LEU A 149 17.14 0.39 7.00
C LEU A 149 17.73 0.22 8.41
N ASP A 150 17.43 1.18 9.28
CA ASP A 150 17.69 1.03 10.71
C ASP A 150 16.47 0.34 11.37
N VAL A 151 16.71 -0.83 11.96
CA VAL A 151 15.69 -1.56 12.72
C VAL A 151 15.76 -1.08 14.17
N ASP A 152 15.27 0.14 14.37
CA ASP A 152 15.19 0.79 15.68
C ASP A 152 14.17 0.12 16.62
N GLN A 153 14.01 0.65 17.82
CA GLN A 153 13.12 0.08 18.82
C GLN A 153 11.65 0.09 18.35
N ASP A 154 11.21 1.13 17.68
CA ASP A 154 9.82 1.27 17.25
C ASP A 154 9.51 0.26 16.14
N LEU A 155 10.40 0.15 15.14
CA LEU A 155 10.24 -0.85 14.08
C LEU A 155 10.31 -2.28 14.65
N ARG A 156 11.17 -2.56 15.64
CA ARG A 156 11.21 -3.87 16.31
C ARG A 156 9.87 -4.24 16.94
N TRP A 157 9.18 -3.27 17.55
CA TRP A 157 7.85 -3.50 18.11
C TRP A 157 6.81 -3.78 17.03
N ASP A 158 6.87 -3.07 15.89
CA ASP A 158 5.97 -3.32 14.74
C ASP A 158 6.17 -4.75 14.20
N LEU A 159 7.43 -5.15 13.98
CA LEU A 159 7.77 -6.48 13.48
C LEU A 159 7.34 -7.59 14.47
N LEU A 160 7.63 -7.42 15.77
CA LEU A 160 7.24 -8.38 16.80
C LEU A 160 5.72 -8.52 16.89
N THR A 161 5.00 -7.39 16.87
CA THR A 161 3.53 -7.39 16.92
C THR A 161 2.93 -8.16 15.74
N ALA A 162 3.50 -7.98 14.55
CA ALA A 162 3.08 -8.68 13.34
C ALA A 162 3.30 -10.21 13.46
N LEU A 163 4.45 -10.64 13.98
CA LEU A 163 4.76 -12.06 14.17
C LEU A 163 3.84 -12.69 15.22
N VAL A 164 3.61 -12.02 16.34
CA VAL A 164 2.67 -12.51 17.38
C VAL A 164 1.25 -12.63 16.81
N ALA A 165 0.80 -11.68 15.99
CA ALA A 165 -0.51 -11.75 15.35
C ALA A 165 -0.62 -12.92 14.35
N ALA A 166 0.51 -13.38 13.82
CA ALA A 166 0.61 -14.54 12.92
C ALA A 166 0.92 -15.87 13.63
N ASP A 167 0.86 -15.92 14.97
CA ASP A 167 1.22 -17.08 15.79
C ASP A 167 2.69 -17.56 15.56
N ARG A 168 3.62 -16.62 15.38
CA ARG A 168 5.05 -16.87 15.20
C ARG A 168 5.93 -16.25 16.28
#